data_bc9af94016d7dcbc0eeb5af27e1e34d5
#
_entry.id   bc9af94016d7dcbc0eeb5af27e1e34d5
#
_cell.length_a   1.000
_cell.length_b   1.000
_cell.length_c   1.000
_cell.angle_alpha   90.00
_cell.angle_beta   90.00
_cell.angle_gamma   90.00
#
_symmetry.space_group_name_H-M   'P 1'
#
loop_
_entity.id
_entity.type
_entity.pdbx_description
1 polymer ?
#
loop_
_entity_poly.entity_id
_entity_poly.type
_entity_poly.pdbx_seq_one_letter_code
_entity_poly.pdbx_strand_id
1 'polypeptide(L)'
;MAAILASASVSTMKTLWETKIQKIQENHNNQRRKPRSRLVAADVWEERHTLARLRDKVKMQDGRLLLCLEQEDWKALPGCLVRLSQVQEWHIHRTGLQKIPSFISLFSNLLVLDLSRNGVTEIPKEIGSLTQLRELLLSYNKVRFVPEELGDCESLERLELAINRELDRLPDKLSQLRRLVRVDLSMNAFGTIPPCLLRMPALEWLDMGGNRLRSLPQDIYRMQKLRALWLQRNLLETVPESVGRMSRLDTLVLSGNRLSDIPPVMEKMDNLRFVNFRDNPLTLEMAAAVDEEEREMFGREFMLTYIQEARKRALDEAN
;
A
#
# COMPACT_ATOMS: atom_id res chain seq x y z
N MET A 1 -58.11 -48.42 42.30
CA MET A 1 -56.78 -48.10 42.84
C MET A 1 -55.82 -47.55 41.81
N ALA A 2 -55.86 -47.94 40.57
CA ALA A 2 -54.93 -47.45 39.50
C ALA A 2 -55.09 -45.97 39.14
N ALA A 3 -56.31 -45.39 39.21
CA ALA A 3 -56.57 -43.98 38.90
C ALA A 3 -56.03 -43.00 39.95
N ILE A 4 -55.93 -43.41 41.21
CA ILE A 4 -55.42 -42.59 42.30
C ILE A 4 -53.86 -42.50 42.27
N LEU A 5 -53.17 -43.56 41.82
CA LEU A 5 -51.74 -43.60 41.67
C LEU A 5 -51.29 -42.79 40.46
N ALA A 6 -52.08 -42.69 39.38
CA ALA A 6 -51.77 -41.88 38.22
C ALA A 6 -51.88 -40.36 38.50
N SER A 7 -52.92 -39.97 39.32
CA SER A 7 -53.10 -38.55 39.68
C SER A 7 -51.99 -38.02 40.62
N ALA A 8 -51.53 -38.84 41.55
CA ALA A 8 -50.43 -38.51 42.45
C ALA A 8 -49.09 -38.35 41.67
N SER A 9 -48.88 -39.14 40.65
CA SER A 9 -47.71 -39.06 39.79
C SER A 9 -47.71 -37.77 38.94
N VAL A 10 -48.87 -37.39 38.41
CA VAL A 10 -49.00 -36.17 37.59
C VAL A 10 -48.82 -34.92 38.44
N SER A 11 -49.36 -34.88 39.66
CA SER A 11 -49.17 -33.79 40.63
C SER A 11 -47.72 -33.65 41.03
N THR A 12 -47.02 -34.76 41.26
CA THR A 12 -45.61 -34.75 41.64
C THR A 12 -44.71 -34.32 40.46
N MET A 13 -45.06 -34.68 39.23
CA MET A 13 -44.36 -34.20 38.03
C MET A 13 -44.57 -32.70 37.79
N LYS A 14 -45.77 -32.22 38.02
CA LYS A 14 -46.10 -30.78 37.89
C LYS A 14 -45.31 -29.94 38.87
N THR A 15 -45.23 -30.30 40.14
CA THR A 15 -44.41 -29.60 41.13
C THR A 15 -42.93 -29.68 40.82
N LEU A 16 -42.40 -30.77 40.28
CA LEU A 16 -41.02 -30.91 39.84
C LEU A 16 -40.70 -29.98 38.67
N TRP A 17 -41.63 -29.85 37.71
CA TRP A 17 -41.51 -28.94 36.59
C TRP A 17 -41.58 -27.47 37.00
N GLU A 18 -42.52 -27.11 37.89
CA GLU A 18 -42.62 -25.75 38.44
C GLU A 18 -41.38 -25.35 39.24
N THR A 19 -40.80 -26.25 40.05
CA THR A 19 -39.53 -26.02 40.75
C THR A 19 -38.34 -25.87 39.79
N LYS A 20 -38.34 -26.63 38.67
CA LYS A 20 -37.31 -26.55 37.68
C LYS A 20 -37.39 -25.25 36.87
N ILE A 21 -38.60 -24.78 36.53
CA ILE A 21 -38.85 -23.50 35.87
C ILE A 21 -38.44 -22.34 36.81
N GLN A 22 -38.78 -22.44 38.06
CA GLN A 22 -38.41 -21.42 39.08
C GLN A 22 -36.86 -21.32 39.24
N LYS A 23 -36.16 -22.46 39.32
CA LYS A 23 -34.68 -22.48 39.31
C LYS A 23 -34.06 -21.93 38.04
N ILE A 24 -34.66 -22.15 36.91
CA ILE A 24 -34.19 -21.57 35.62
C ILE A 24 -34.41 -20.07 35.61
N GLN A 25 -35.56 -19.60 36.12
CA GLN A 25 -35.87 -18.17 36.24
C GLN A 25 -34.93 -17.45 37.25
N GLU A 26 -34.67 -18.09 38.39
CA GLU A 26 -33.74 -17.59 39.38
C GLU A 26 -32.30 -17.55 38.85
N ASN A 27 -31.85 -18.55 38.11
CA ASN A 27 -30.56 -18.54 37.45
C ASN A 27 -30.48 -17.46 36.36
N HIS A 28 -31.56 -17.24 35.61
CA HIS A 28 -31.63 -16.17 34.62
C HIS A 28 -31.60 -14.77 35.25
N ASN A 29 -32.30 -14.58 36.37
CA ASN A 29 -32.26 -13.34 37.15
C ASN A 29 -30.92 -13.13 37.87
N ASN A 30 -30.27 -14.17 38.35
CA ASN A 30 -28.93 -14.10 38.92
C ASN A 30 -27.84 -13.82 37.88
N GLN A 31 -27.98 -14.28 36.64
CA GLN A 31 -27.11 -13.87 35.54
C GLN A 31 -27.32 -12.41 35.13
N ARG A 32 -28.56 -11.90 35.18
CA ARG A 32 -28.87 -10.46 34.99
C ARG A 32 -28.44 -9.57 36.14
N ARG A 33 -28.22 -10.11 37.34
CA ARG A 33 -27.76 -9.40 38.54
C ARG A 33 -26.25 -9.50 38.80
N LYS A 34 -25.47 -10.12 37.90
CA LYS A 34 -24.01 -9.95 37.99
C LYS A 34 -23.69 -8.47 37.84
N PRO A 35 -23.04 -7.86 38.85
CA PRO A 35 -22.90 -6.42 38.88
C PRO A 35 -22.10 -5.96 37.66
N ARG A 36 -22.68 -5.05 36.87
CA ARG A 36 -22.00 -4.31 35.80
C ARG A 36 -20.62 -3.80 36.25
N SER A 37 -20.43 -3.57 37.56
CA SER A 37 -19.17 -3.16 38.14
C SER A 37 -18.00 -4.15 38.01
N ARG A 38 -18.25 -5.49 37.98
CA ARG A 38 -17.16 -6.46 37.82
C ARG A 38 -16.71 -6.60 36.37
N LEU A 39 -17.63 -6.50 35.40
CA LEU A 39 -17.27 -6.48 33.96
C LEU A 39 -16.52 -5.20 33.63
N VAL A 40 -17.02 -4.05 34.09
CA VAL A 40 -16.35 -2.75 33.90
C VAL A 40 -14.98 -2.70 34.59
N ALA A 41 -14.81 -3.32 35.77
CA ALA A 41 -13.51 -3.38 36.42
C ALA A 41 -12.52 -4.31 35.69
N ALA A 42 -12.98 -5.42 35.14
CA ALA A 42 -12.14 -6.31 34.33
C ALA A 42 -11.69 -5.65 33.03
N ASP A 43 -12.60 -4.97 32.34
CA ASP A 43 -12.31 -4.23 31.11
C ASP A 43 -11.30 -3.09 31.36
N VAL A 44 -11.46 -2.35 32.45
CA VAL A 44 -10.53 -1.26 32.84
C VAL A 44 -9.15 -1.81 33.21
N TRP A 45 -9.10 -2.98 33.86
CA TRP A 45 -7.83 -3.60 34.21
C TRP A 45 -7.09 -4.10 32.96
N GLU A 46 -7.80 -4.74 32.05
CA GLU A 46 -7.26 -5.21 30.78
C GLU A 46 -6.76 -4.05 29.90
N GLU A 47 -7.52 -2.95 29.85
CA GLU A 47 -7.12 -1.73 29.16
C GLU A 47 -5.83 -1.13 29.75
N ARG A 48 -5.71 -1.09 31.08
CA ARG A 48 -4.51 -0.58 31.76
C ARG A 48 -3.28 -1.45 31.50
N HIS A 49 -3.45 -2.77 31.52
CA HIS A 49 -2.39 -3.72 31.23
C HIS A 49 -1.93 -3.59 29.77
N THR A 50 -2.87 -3.51 28.85
CA THR A 50 -2.60 -3.31 27.43
C THR A 50 -1.87 -1.99 27.17
N LEU A 51 -2.30 -0.91 27.81
CA LEU A 51 -1.63 0.39 27.72
C LEU A 51 -0.21 0.35 28.29
N ALA A 52 0.02 -0.35 29.40
CA ALA A 52 1.37 -0.53 29.95
C ALA A 52 2.28 -1.26 28.95
N ARG A 53 1.81 -2.37 28.34
CA ARG A 53 2.55 -3.08 27.28
C ARG A 53 2.88 -2.16 26.11
N LEU A 54 1.93 -1.33 25.66
CA LEU A 54 2.15 -0.40 24.56
C LEU A 54 3.17 0.69 24.93
N ARG A 55 3.17 1.18 26.18
CA ARG A 55 4.16 2.15 26.67
C ARG A 55 5.58 1.58 26.63
N ASP A 56 5.75 0.32 26.98
CA ASP A 56 7.05 -0.35 26.95
C ASP A 56 7.60 -0.51 25.52
N LYS A 57 6.71 -0.42 24.51
CA LYS A 57 7.06 -0.44 23.07
C LYS A 57 7.34 0.94 22.48
N VAL A 58 7.12 2.00 23.25
CA VAL A 58 7.47 3.35 22.84
C VAL A 58 8.92 3.61 23.16
N LYS A 59 9.68 3.99 22.14
CA LYS A 59 11.11 4.33 22.24
C LYS A 59 11.33 5.78 21.81
N MET A 60 12.41 6.37 22.28
CA MET A 60 12.88 7.64 21.74
C MET A 60 14.08 7.36 20.82
N GLN A 61 13.97 7.84 19.59
CA GLN A 61 15.02 7.75 18.59
C GLN A 61 15.12 9.09 17.85
N ASP A 62 16.33 9.64 17.74
CA ASP A 62 16.59 10.92 17.07
C ASP A 62 15.67 12.07 17.52
N GLY A 63 15.31 12.10 18.81
CA GLY A 63 14.43 13.10 19.39
C GLY A 63 12.93 12.90 19.09
N ARG A 64 12.52 11.76 18.51
CA ARG A 64 11.14 11.42 18.18
C ARG A 64 10.65 10.24 18.98
N LEU A 65 9.37 10.28 19.34
CA LEU A 65 8.70 9.15 19.99
C LEU A 65 8.20 8.16 18.92
N LEU A 66 8.68 6.96 19.02
CA LEU A 66 8.46 5.86 18.08
C LEU A 66 7.70 4.73 18.77
N LEU A 67 6.56 4.30 18.23
CA LEU A 67 5.88 3.06 18.63
C LEU A 67 6.33 1.93 17.68
N CYS A 68 6.97 0.90 18.27
CA CYS A 68 7.43 -0.26 17.50
C CYS A 68 6.70 -1.53 17.95
N LEU A 69 5.85 -2.06 17.05
CA LEU A 69 5.18 -3.35 17.22
C LEU A 69 5.60 -4.26 16.08
N GLU A 70 6.34 -5.29 16.38
CA GLU A 70 6.83 -6.21 15.35
C GLU A 70 6.64 -7.66 15.79
N GLN A 71 6.10 -8.48 14.86
CA GLN A 71 5.89 -9.93 15.06
C GLN A 71 5.01 -10.27 16.28
N GLU A 72 4.14 -9.37 16.69
CA GLU A 72 3.13 -9.58 17.73
C GLU A 72 1.74 -9.69 17.09
N ASP A 73 0.81 -10.46 17.68
CA ASP A 73 -0.56 -10.59 17.15
C ASP A 73 -1.40 -9.37 17.56
N TRP A 74 -1.50 -8.39 16.64
CA TRP A 74 -2.31 -7.18 16.77
C TRP A 74 -3.27 -7.08 15.58
N LYS A 75 -4.24 -7.99 15.47
CA LYS A 75 -5.26 -7.93 14.38
C LYS A 75 -6.05 -6.64 14.38
N ALA A 76 -6.17 -5.99 15.53
CA ALA A 76 -6.76 -4.66 15.71
C ALA A 76 -5.99 -3.89 16.79
N LEU A 77 -5.83 -2.58 16.60
CA LEU A 77 -5.20 -1.72 17.59
C LEU A 77 -6.24 -1.30 18.64
N PRO A 78 -5.90 -1.37 19.94
CA PRO A 78 -6.83 -1.07 21.01
C PRO A 78 -7.07 0.44 21.16
N GLY A 79 -8.29 0.83 21.58
CA GLY A 79 -8.66 2.23 21.76
C GLY A 79 -7.80 3.00 22.78
N CYS A 80 -7.21 2.30 23.76
CA CYS A 80 -6.31 2.93 24.75
C CYS A 80 -5.02 3.50 24.12
N LEU A 81 -4.68 3.11 22.87
CA LEU A 81 -3.55 3.66 22.15
C LEU A 81 -3.64 5.19 22.00
N VAL A 82 -4.84 5.75 21.96
CA VAL A 82 -5.07 7.21 21.91
C VAL A 82 -4.36 7.95 23.06
N ARG A 83 -4.14 7.30 24.20
CA ARG A 83 -3.39 7.89 25.33
C ARG A 83 -1.89 8.08 25.03
N LEU A 84 -1.42 7.61 23.89
CA LEU A 84 -0.06 7.78 23.37
C LEU A 84 -0.05 8.68 22.12
N SER A 85 -0.99 9.65 22.04
CA SER A 85 -1.13 10.53 20.87
C SER A 85 0.08 11.45 20.60
N GLN A 86 1.01 11.56 21.54
CA GLN A 86 2.28 12.24 21.37
C GLN A 86 3.31 11.48 20.50
N VAL A 87 3.05 10.20 20.18
CA VAL A 87 3.92 9.40 19.30
C VAL A 87 3.93 10.00 17.92
N GLN A 88 5.12 10.10 17.35
CA GLN A 88 5.38 10.72 16.03
C GLN A 88 5.62 9.70 14.92
N GLU A 89 5.99 8.47 15.27
CA GLU A 89 6.23 7.42 14.29
C GLU A 89 5.61 6.10 14.75
N TRP A 90 4.89 5.46 13.83
CA TRP A 90 4.37 4.10 14.02
C TRP A 90 5.11 3.15 13.09
N HIS A 91 5.78 2.15 13.66
CA HIS A 91 6.35 1.02 12.94
C HIS A 91 5.67 -0.26 13.43
N ILE A 92 4.63 -0.66 12.71
CA ILE A 92 3.76 -1.79 13.07
C ILE A 92 3.82 -2.82 11.95
N HIS A 93 4.77 -3.75 12.06
CA HIS A 93 5.08 -4.71 11.01
C HIS A 93 4.71 -6.13 11.41
N ARG A 94 4.21 -6.93 10.44
CA ARG A 94 3.96 -8.36 10.64
C ARG A 94 3.14 -8.67 11.89
N THR A 95 2.14 -7.86 12.17
CA THR A 95 1.27 -8.03 13.34
C THR A 95 -0.08 -8.64 12.99
N GLY A 96 -0.36 -8.82 11.69
CA GLY A 96 -1.64 -9.30 11.22
C GLY A 96 -2.74 -8.23 11.27
N LEU A 97 -2.39 -6.96 11.44
CA LEU A 97 -3.33 -5.83 11.48
C LEU A 97 -4.21 -5.82 10.24
N GLN A 98 -5.53 -5.77 10.42
CA GLN A 98 -6.51 -5.83 9.33
C GLN A 98 -7.10 -4.47 8.98
N LYS A 99 -7.12 -3.54 9.93
CA LYS A 99 -7.72 -2.21 9.75
C LYS A 99 -6.92 -1.12 10.45
N ILE A 100 -6.78 0.00 9.79
CA ILE A 100 -6.31 1.24 10.42
C ILE A 100 -7.50 1.83 11.18
N PRO A 101 -7.39 2.08 12.50
CA PRO A 101 -8.52 2.57 13.27
C PRO A 101 -8.86 4.03 12.92
N SER A 102 -10.15 4.40 12.99
CA SER A 102 -10.59 5.79 12.74
C SER A 102 -10.02 6.80 13.72
N PHE A 103 -9.69 6.37 14.95
CA PHE A 103 -9.03 7.23 15.93
C PHE A 103 -7.60 7.65 15.54
N ILE A 104 -7.08 7.18 14.38
CA ILE A 104 -5.80 7.65 13.83
C ILE A 104 -5.78 9.18 13.67
N SER A 105 -6.93 9.81 13.42
CA SER A 105 -7.07 11.26 13.34
C SER A 105 -6.62 12.03 14.60
N LEU A 106 -6.56 11.34 15.74
CA LEU A 106 -6.11 11.94 17.01
C LEU A 106 -4.58 12.02 17.12
N PHE A 107 -3.84 11.45 16.18
CA PHE A 107 -2.38 11.46 16.13
C PHE A 107 -1.86 12.56 15.20
N SER A 108 -2.28 13.81 15.43
CA SER A 108 -1.96 14.96 14.58
C SER A 108 -0.47 15.24 14.41
N ASN A 109 0.38 14.73 15.33
CA ASN A 109 1.84 14.87 15.27
C ASN A 109 2.54 13.72 14.54
N LEU A 110 1.77 12.77 13.98
CA LEU A 110 2.36 11.61 13.30
C LEU A 110 3.08 12.04 12.02
N LEU A 111 4.35 11.67 11.92
CA LEU A 111 5.23 11.95 10.78
C LEU A 111 5.41 10.73 9.89
N VAL A 112 5.49 9.54 10.50
CA VAL A 112 5.68 8.27 9.79
C VAL A 112 4.62 7.27 10.24
N LEU A 113 3.92 6.70 9.27
CA LEU A 113 2.97 5.60 9.48
C LEU A 113 3.41 4.42 8.63
N ASP A 114 4.18 3.50 9.24
CA ASP A 114 4.61 2.28 8.59
C ASP A 114 3.81 1.08 9.13
N LEU A 115 2.93 0.58 8.27
CA LEU A 115 2.09 -0.60 8.50
C LEU A 115 2.39 -1.70 7.49
N SER A 116 3.59 -1.74 6.95
CA SER A 116 4.00 -2.71 5.93
C SER A 116 3.91 -4.15 6.45
N ARG A 117 3.65 -5.09 5.54
CA ARG A 117 3.56 -6.53 5.83
C ARG A 117 2.49 -6.89 6.85
N ASN A 118 1.28 -6.39 6.61
CA ASN A 118 0.09 -6.66 7.41
C ASN A 118 -1.07 -7.20 6.54
N GLY A 119 -2.28 -7.16 7.08
CA GLY A 119 -3.51 -7.57 6.39
C GLY A 119 -4.47 -6.41 6.13
N VAL A 120 -3.98 -5.17 6.09
CA VAL A 120 -4.82 -3.97 5.94
C VAL A 120 -5.56 -4.01 4.61
N THR A 121 -6.90 -3.88 4.65
CA THR A 121 -7.76 -3.94 3.47
C THR A 121 -8.21 -2.58 2.98
N GLU A 122 -8.23 -1.58 3.86
CA GLU A 122 -8.71 -0.23 3.55
C GLU A 122 -7.96 0.84 4.35
N ILE A 123 -7.79 2.00 3.77
CA ILE A 123 -7.28 3.21 4.42
C ILE A 123 -8.50 4.05 4.79
N PRO A 124 -8.70 4.38 6.09
CA PRO A 124 -9.87 5.16 6.51
C PRO A 124 -9.74 6.61 6.05
N LYS A 125 -10.87 7.27 5.83
CA LYS A 125 -10.91 8.70 5.44
C LYS A 125 -10.28 9.63 6.48
N GLU A 126 -10.27 9.22 7.73
CA GLU A 126 -9.64 9.94 8.85
C GLU A 126 -8.12 10.12 8.66
N ILE A 127 -7.51 9.42 7.70
CA ILE A 127 -6.11 9.61 7.34
C ILE A 127 -5.82 11.06 6.92
N GLY A 128 -6.79 11.73 6.27
CA GLY A 128 -6.66 13.12 5.83
C GLY A 128 -6.43 14.14 6.96
N SER A 129 -6.74 13.77 8.22
CA SER A 129 -6.44 14.61 9.38
C SER A 129 -4.95 14.67 9.74
N LEU A 130 -4.12 13.79 9.15
CA LEU A 130 -2.69 13.71 9.43
C LEU A 130 -1.89 14.68 8.54
N THR A 131 -2.12 15.96 8.70
CA THR A 131 -1.51 17.01 7.85
C THR A 131 0.02 17.11 7.98
N GLN A 132 0.60 16.57 9.05
CA GLN A 132 2.05 16.52 9.25
C GLN A 132 2.69 15.21 8.74
N LEU A 133 1.89 14.24 8.30
CA LEU A 133 2.39 12.95 7.83
C LEU A 133 3.31 13.13 6.62
N ARG A 134 4.54 12.62 6.73
CA ARG A 134 5.56 12.66 5.68
C ARG A 134 5.69 11.33 4.95
N GLU A 135 5.57 10.23 5.67
CA GLU A 135 5.71 8.90 5.08
C GLU A 135 4.51 8.02 5.42
N LEU A 136 3.89 7.45 4.40
CA LEU A 136 2.85 6.44 4.50
C LEU A 136 3.32 5.17 3.79
N LEU A 137 3.64 4.14 4.58
CA LEU A 137 4.18 2.88 4.09
C LEU A 137 3.18 1.75 4.36
N LEU A 138 2.57 1.24 3.31
CA LEU A 138 1.54 0.21 3.32
C LEU A 138 1.87 -0.96 2.37
N SER A 139 3.15 -1.13 2.03
CA SER A 139 3.58 -2.22 1.15
C SER A 139 3.29 -3.59 1.78
N TYR A 140 3.00 -4.60 0.94
CA TYR A 140 2.64 -5.95 1.38
C TYR A 140 1.38 -5.99 2.26
N ASN A 141 0.30 -5.40 1.77
CA ASN A 141 -1.02 -5.41 2.38
C ASN A 141 -2.10 -5.93 1.40
N LYS A 142 -3.36 -5.66 1.69
CA LYS A 142 -4.52 -6.03 0.87
C LYS A 142 -5.39 -4.82 0.54
N VAL A 143 -4.77 -3.64 0.47
CA VAL A 143 -5.47 -2.38 0.17
C VAL A 143 -6.03 -2.45 -1.24
N ARG A 144 -7.33 -2.14 -1.38
CA ARG A 144 -8.05 -2.12 -2.67
C ARG A 144 -8.29 -0.71 -3.17
N PHE A 145 -8.48 0.22 -2.25
CA PHE A 145 -8.83 1.60 -2.55
C PHE A 145 -8.04 2.57 -1.66
N VAL A 146 -7.68 3.68 -2.23
CA VAL A 146 -7.10 4.83 -1.52
C VAL A 146 -8.19 5.90 -1.42
N PRO A 147 -8.50 6.42 -0.22
CA PRO A 147 -9.50 7.46 -0.03
C PRO A 147 -8.99 8.80 -0.59
N GLU A 148 -9.91 9.64 -1.08
CA GLU A 148 -9.55 10.96 -1.60
C GLU A 148 -9.00 11.90 -0.53
N GLU A 149 -9.38 11.70 0.74
CA GLU A 149 -8.90 12.45 1.88
C GLU A 149 -7.39 12.29 2.12
N LEU A 150 -6.75 11.26 1.57
CA LEU A 150 -5.28 11.18 1.58
C LEU A 150 -4.64 12.39 0.89
N GLY A 151 -5.33 13.00 -0.07
CA GLY A 151 -4.90 14.24 -0.72
C GLY A 151 -4.76 15.45 0.23
N ASP A 152 -5.35 15.39 1.44
CA ASP A 152 -5.27 16.42 2.46
C ASP A 152 -3.99 16.30 3.33
N CYS A 153 -3.22 15.23 3.19
CA CYS A 153 -1.93 15.06 3.86
C CYS A 153 -0.84 15.90 3.17
N GLU A 154 -0.94 17.21 3.25
CA GLU A 154 -0.12 18.17 2.49
C GLU A 154 1.40 18.04 2.68
N SER A 155 1.83 17.44 3.80
CA SER A 155 3.25 17.21 4.11
C SER A 155 3.80 15.91 3.56
N LEU A 156 2.97 15.07 2.87
CA LEU A 156 3.38 13.75 2.43
C LEU A 156 4.49 13.83 1.37
N GLU A 157 5.62 13.18 1.66
CA GLU A 157 6.83 13.14 0.84
C GLU A 157 7.05 11.75 0.21
N ARG A 158 6.59 10.69 0.91
CA ARG A 158 6.78 9.29 0.49
C ARG A 158 5.49 8.49 0.65
N LEU A 159 5.07 7.81 -0.41
CA LEU A 159 3.91 6.92 -0.42
C LEU A 159 4.33 5.56 -0.99
N GLU A 160 4.25 4.51 -0.17
CA GLU A 160 4.51 3.14 -0.59
C GLU A 160 3.26 2.28 -0.45
N LEU A 161 2.80 1.77 -1.57
CA LEU A 161 1.64 0.88 -1.71
C LEU A 161 1.99 -0.38 -2.51
N ALA A 162 3.28 -0.76 -2.56
CA ALA A 162 3.72 -1.92 -3.32
C ALA A 162 3.05 -3.22 -2.81
N ILE A 163 2.78 -4.14 -3.74
CA ILE A 163 2.22 -5.47 -3.42
C ILE A 163 0.87 -5.36 -2.67
N ASN A 164 -0.01 -4.51 -3.19
CA ASN A 164 -1.44 -4.50 -2.88
C ASN A 164 -2.20 -4.96 -4.14
N ARG A 165 -2.23 -6.25 -4.39
CA ARG A 165 -2.54 -6.88 -5.68
C ARG A 165 -3.88 -6.55 -6.31
N GLU A 166 -4.81 -5.97 -5.55
CA GLU A 166 -6.14 -5.57 -6.03
C GLU A 166 -6.26 -4.05 -6.24
N LEU A 167 -5.20 -3.28 -5.93
CA LEU A 167 -5.17 -1.83 -6.12
C LEU A 167 -4.93 -1.50 -7.60
N ASP A 168 -5.89 -0.83 -8.24
CA ASP A 168 -5.88 -0.55 -9.68
C ASP A 168 -6.03 0.94 -10.03
N ARG A 169 -6.31 1.80 -9.04
CA ARG A 169 -6.54 3.23 -9.24
C ARG A 169 -6.15 4.07 -8.03
N LEU A 170 -5.89 5.34 -8.29
CA LEU A 170 -5.70 6.38 -7.27
C LEU A 170 -6.69 7.52 -7.51
N PRO A 171 -7.20 8.17 -6.46
CA PRO A 171 -8.11 9.31 -6.61
C PRO A 171 -7.38 10.54 -7.15
N ASP A 172 -8.09 11.32 -7.96
CA ASP A 172 -7.55 12.53 -8.62
C ASP A 172 -7.08 13.61 -7.63
N LYS A 173 -7.69 13.66 -6.44
CA LYS A 173 -7.34 14.60 -5.37
C LYS A 173 -5.89 14.44 -4.88
N LEU A 174 -5.26 13.27 -5.08
CA LEU A 174 -3.83 13.08 -4.75
C LEU A 174 -2.91 14.04 -5.53
N SER A 175 -3.36 14.61 -6.64
CA SER A 175 -2.62 15.66 -7.35
C SER A 175 -2.35 16.91 -6.51
N GLN A 176 -3.02 17.07 -5.37
CA GLN A 176 -2.80 18.16 -4.41
C GLN A 176 -1.56 17.94 -3.51
N LEU A 177 -0.99 16.74 -3.50
CA LEU A 177 0.20 16.40 -2.72
C LEU A 177 1.46 17.04 -3.33
N ARG A 178 1.67 18.31 -3.06
CA ARG A 178 2.73 19.13 -3.68
C ARG A 178 4.14 18.79 -3.22
N ARG A 179 4.28 18.03 -2.11
CA ARG A 179 5.57 17.62 -1.54
C ARG A 179 5.93 16.17 -1.82
N LEU A 180 5.03 15.41 -2.48
CA LEU A 180 5.25 14.00 -2.73
C LEU A 180 6.37 13.82 -3.77
N VAL A 181 7.48 13.23 -3.29
CA VAL A 181 8.72 13.03 -4.04
C VAL A 181 8.84 11.58 -4.52
N ARG A 182 8.40 10.64 -3.69
CA ARG A 182 8.57 9.21 -3.96
C ARG A 182 7.26 8.45 -3.87
N VAL A 183 6.95 7.68 -4.92
CA VAL A 183 5.76 6.83 -5.02
C VAL A 183 6.14 5.43 -5.48
N ASP A 184 5.82 4.43 -4.66
CA ASP A 184 5.96 3.02 -5.00
C ASP A 184 4.56 2.38 -5.15
N LEU A 185 4.22 2.00 -6.38
CA LEU A 185 2.99 1.29 -6.75
C LEU A 185 3.31 -0.05 -7.41
N SER A 186 4.50 -0.58 -7.20
CA SER A 186 4.94 -1.82 -7.83
C SER A 186 4.10 -3.03 -7.40
N MET A 187 3.97 -4.02 -8.28
CA MET A 187 3.29 -5.29 -8.03
C MET A 187 1.80 -5.12 -7.63
N ASN A 188 1.11 -4.23 -8.31
CA ASN A 188 -0.32 -3.94 -8.16
C ASN A 188 -1.12 -4.33 -9.43
N ALA A 189 -2.31 -3.77 -9.64
CA ALA A 189 -3.17 -4.10 -10.78
C ALA A 189 -3.40 -2.93 -11.75
N PHE A 190 -2.56 -1.89 -11.74
CA PHE A 190 -2.74 -0.70 -12.58
C PHE A 190 -2.66 -1.03 -14.08
N GLY A 191 -3.70 -0.68 -14.81
CA GLY A 191 -3.73 -0.79 -16.28
C GLY A 191 -3.17 0.44 -17.00
N THR A 192 -3.11 1.58 -16.32
CA THR A 192 -2.60 2.87 -16.82
C THR A 192 -1.89 3.63 -15.71
N ILE A 193 -1.04 4.59 -16.06
CA ILE A 193 -0.50 5.53 -15.08
C ILE A 193 -1.63 6.43 -14.58
N PRO A 194 -1.90 6.49 -13.26
CA PRO A 194 -2.95 7.36 -12.72
C PRO A 194 -2.75 8.83 -13.08
N PRO A 195 -3.78 9.53 -13.61
CA PRO A 195 -3.66 10.93 -14.06
C PRO A 195 -3.21 11.91 -12.97
N CYS A 196 -3.49 11.61 -11.69
CA CYS A 196 -3.03 12.43 -10.57
C CYS A 196 -1.50 12.51 -10.50
N LEU A 197 -0.76 11.42 -10.84
CA LEU A 197 0.70 11.38 -10.80
C LEU A 197 1.32 12.34 -11.82
N LEU A 198 0.70 12.47 -13.01
CA LEU A 198 1.18 13.39 -14.06
C LEU A 198 1.12 14.86 -13.64
N ARG A 199 0.32 15.19 -12.63
CA ARG A 199 0.11 16.54 -12.11
C ARG A 199 0.86 16.83 -10.81
N MET A 200 1.65 15.88 -10.30
CA MET A 200 2.43 16.05 -9.07
C MET A 200 3.72 16.83 -9.34
N PRO A 201 3.87 18.06 -8.80
CA PRO A 201 4.97 18.95 -9.21
C PRO A 201 6.32 18.58 -8.60
N ALA A 202 6.37 17.74 -7.57
CA ALA A 202 7.58 17.38 -6.85
C ALA A 202 8.03 15.94 -7.08
N LEU A 203 7.28 15.13 -7.85
CA LEU A 203 7.56 13.71 -8.02
C LEU A 203 8.90 13.49 -8.74
N GLU A 204 9.84 12.81 -8.06
CA GLU A 204 11.16 12.50 -8.58
C GLU A 204 11.37 11.00 -8.80
N TRP A 205 10.67 10.14 -8.07
CA TRP A 205 10.81 8.71 -8.15
C TRP A 205 9.45 8.00 -8.22
N LEU A 206 9.26 7.18 -9.25
CA LEU A 206 8.03 6.42 -9.46
C LEU A 206 8.38 4.98 -9.83
N ASP A 207 7.90 4.02 -9.04
CA ASP A 207 7.92 2.60 -9.40
C ASP A 207 6.49 2.10 -9.65
N MET A 208 6.26 1.62 -10.86
CA MET A 208 5.06 0.93 -11.30
C MET A 208 5.39 -0.44 -11.92
N GLY A 209 6.54 -1.01 -11.57
CA GLY A 209 6.94 -2.34 -12.03
C GLY A 209 5.95 -3.44 -11.59
N GLY A 210 5.81 -4.49 -12.39
CA GLY A 210 4.93 -5.62 -12.06
C GLY A 210 3.44 -5.28 -12.05
N ASN A 211 3.01 -4.34 -12.91
CA ASN A 211 1.61 -3.98 -13.11
C ASN A 211 1.06 -4.52 -14.45
N ARG A 212 -0.02 -3.94 -14.96
CA ARG A 212 -0.68 -4.34 -16.22
C ARG A 212 -0.72 -3.21 -17.24
N LEU A 213 0.28 -2.30 -17.19
CA LEU A 213 0.35 -1.14 -18.09
C LEU A 213 0.52 -1.61 -19.53
N ARG A 214 -0.37 -1.17 -20.45
CA ARG A 214 -0.30 -1.48 -21.88
C ARG A 214 0.32 -0.37 -22.70
N SER A 215 0.20 0.86 -22.23
CA SER A 215 0.75 2.04 -22.87
C SER A 215 1.12 3.10 -21.84
N LEU A 216 1.99 4.01 -22.22
CA LEU A 216 2.30 5.22 -21.47
C LEU A 216 1.47 6.38 -22.02
N PRO A 217 0.96 7.30 -21.19
CA PRO A 217 0.17 8.44 -21.65
C PRO A 217 1.05 9.41 -22.45
N GLN A 218 0.45 10.04 -23.47
CA GLN A 218 1.16 11.00 -24.31
C GLN A 218 1.63 12.26 -23.54
N ASP A 219 0.99 12.55 -22.43
CA ASP A 219 1.35 13.66 -21.55
C ASP A 219 2.27 13.27 -20.37
N ILE A 220 2.94 12.11 -20.45
CA ILE A 220 3.93 11.64 -19.46
C ILE A 220 5.03 12.68 -19.20
N TYR A 221 5.37 13.50 -20.19
CA TYR A 221 6.34 14.59 -20.08
C TYR A 221 5.99 15.64 -19.04
N ARG A 222 4.75 15.68 -18.53
CA ARG A 222 4.34 16.62 -17.47
C ARG A 222 5.06 16.37 -16.16
N MET A 223 5.56 15.16 -15.92
CA MET A 223 6.38 14.81 -14.75
C MET A 223 7.80 15.39 -14.88
N GLN A 224 7.91 16.71 -14.92
CA GLN A 224 9.13 17.44 -15.24
C GLN A 224 10.30 17.26 -14.24
N LYS A 225 10.00 16.84 -12.99
CA LYS A 225 11.02 16.59 -11.98
C LYS A 225 11.40 15.11 -11.87
N LEU A 226 10.71 14.24 -12.60
CA LEU A 226 10.95 12.80 -12.49
C LEU A 226 12.37 12.47 -12.95
N ARG A 227 13.10 11.77 -12.07
CA ARG A 227 14.46 11.28 -12.28
C ARG A 227 14.49 9.79 -12.53
N ALA A 228 13.70 9.02 -11.79
CA ALA A 228 13.66 7.57 -11.91
C ALA A 228 12.25 7.06 -12.18
N LEU A 229 12.10 6.30 -13.26
CA LEU A 229 10.87 5.68 -13.68
C LEU A 229 11.08 4.17 -13.88
N TRP A 230 10.44 3.38 -13.03
CA TRP A 230 10.52 1.92 -13.04
C TRP A 230 9.23 1.35 -13.59
N LEU A 231 9.31 0.65 -14.72
CA LEU A 231 8.18 0.10 -15.48
C LEU A 231 8.38 -1.38 -15.86
N GLN A 232 9.33 -2.04 -15.22
CA GLN A 232 9.66 -3.44 -15.51
C GLN A 232 8.44 -4.35 -15.28
N ARG A 233 8.38 -5.46 -16.05
CA ARG A 233 7.32 -6.48 -15.93
C ARG A 233 5.91 -5.89 -16.05
N ASN A 234 5.69 -5.16 -17.16
CA ASN A 234 4.38 -4.67 -17.59
C ASN A 234 4.01 -5.26 -18.96
N LEU A 235 3.05 -4.67 -19.64
CA LEU A 235 2.56 -5.12 -20.96
C LEU A 235 2.76 -4.02 -22.02
N LEU A 236 3.77 -3.16 -21.85
CA LEU A 236 4.03 -2.02 -22.73
C LEU A 236 4.49 -2.52 -24.10
N GLU A 237 3.80 -2.09 -25.16
CA GLU A 237 4.13 -2.40 -26.54
C GLU A 237 4.95 -1.30 -27.20
N THR A 238 4.78 -0.06 -26.75
CA THR A 238 5.48 1.11 -27.28
C THR A 238 5.82 2.10 -26.17
N VAL A 239 6.83 2.93 -26.44
CA VAL A 239 7.18 4.12 -25.64
C VAL A 239 6.84 5.36 -26.46
N PRO A 240 6.03 6.31 -25.98
CA PRO A 240 5.63 7.47 -26.77
C PRO A 240 6.81 8.45 -26.97
N GLU A 241 6.82 9.12 -28.11
CA GLU A 241 7.81 10.16 -28.47
C GLU A 241 7.93 11.26 -27.40
N SER A 242 6.85 11.52 -26.65
CA SER A 242 6.82 12.51 -25.60
C SER A 242 7.76 12.20 -24.42
N VAL A 243 8.23 10.97 -24.26
CA VAL A 243 9.26 10.58 -23.27
C VAL A 243 10.53 11.41 -23.45
N GLY A 244 10.91 11.73 -24.70
CA GLY A 244 12.07 12.54 -25.01
C GLY A 244 12.04 13.97 -24.44
N ARG A 245 10.86 14.42 -23.95
CA ARG A 245 10.69 15.73 -23.30
C ARG A 245 10.92 15.70 -21.78
N MET A 246 11.20 14.52 -21.20
CA MET A 246 11.46 14.33 -19.77
C MET A 246 12.93 14.64 -19.46
N SER A 247 13.30 15.91 -19.48
CA SER A 247 14.69 16.37 -19.45
C SER A 247 15.48 16.04 -18.18
N ARG A 248 14.82 15.64 -17.08
CA ARG A 248 15.48 15.26 -15.83
C ARG A 248 15.55 13.74 -15.61
N LEU A 249 14.93 12.94 -16.51
CA LEU A 249 14.92 11.49 -16.35
C LEU A 249 16.34 10.95 -16.55
N ASP A 250 16.90 10.34 -15.50
CA ASP A 250 18.22 9.70 -15.52
C ASP A 250 18.14 8.17 -15.49
N THR A 251 17.06 7.62 -14.99
CA THR A 251 16.83 6.18 -14.85
C THR A 251 15.49 5.78 -15.45
N LEU A 252 15.49 4.85 -16.43
CA LEU A 252 14.30 4.29 -17.05
C LEU A 252 14.43 2.77 -17.16
N VAL A 253 13.60 2.03 -16.44
CA VAL A 253 13.61 0.56 -16.46
C VAL A 253 12.37 0.03 -17.16
N LEU A 254 12.57 -0.61 -18.31
CA LEU A 254 11.53 -1.13 -19.20
C LEU A 254 11.63 -2.66 -19.41
N SER A 255 12.47 -3.35 -18.64
CA SER A 255 12.69 -4.78 -18.79
C SER A 255 11.42 -5.61 -18.59
N GLY A 256 11.29 -6.73 -19.30
CA GLY A 256 10.14 -7.63 -19.17
C GLY A 256 8.83 -6.99 -19.63
N ASN A 257 8.86 -6.26 -20.75
CA ASN A 257 7.70 -5.69 -21.43
C ASN A 257 7.47 -6.35 -22.80
N ARG A 258 6.71 -5.72 -23.67
CA ARG A 258 6.41 -6.18 -25.03
C ARG A 258 6.87 -5.20 -26.08
N LEU A 259 7.93 -4.46 -25.80
CA LEU A 259 8.46 -3.46 -26.73
C LEU A 259 9.06 -4.15 -27.96
N SER A 260 8.60 -3.77 -29.14
CA SER A 260 9.14 -4.23 -30.43
C SER A 260 10.22 -3.30 -30.95
N ASP A 261 10.29 -2.06 -30.46
CA ASP A 261 11.24 -1.06 -30.93
C ASP A 261 11.59 -0.03 -29.84
N ILE A 262 12.68 0.71 -30.04
CA ILE A 262 13.13 1.82 -29.20
C ILE A 262 12.93 3.13 -29.97
N PRO A 263 12.12 4.08 -29.45
CA PRO A 263 11.84 5.33 -30.16
C PRO A 263 13.09 6.15 -30.42
N PRO A 264 13.32 6.63 -31.66
CA PRO A 264 14.50 7.45 -32.02
C PRO A 264 14.66 8.71 -31.19
N VAL A 265 13.58 9.27 -30.62
CA VAL A 265 13.64 10.45 -29.75
C VAL A 265 14.50 10.23 -28.53
N MET A 266 14.63 8.99 -28.05
CA MET A 266 15.42 8.66 -26.85
C MET A 266 16.92 8.91 -27.05
N GLU A 267 17.42 8.95 -28.30
CA GLU A 267 18.80 9.37 -28.62
C GLU A 267 19.16 10.75 -28.02
N LYS A 268 18.15 11.66 -27.97
CA LYS A 268 18.31 13.04 -27.50
C LYS A 268 18.17 13.19 -25.97
N MET A 269 17.99 12.10 -25.24
CA MET A 269 17.84 12.13 -23.78
C MET A 269 19.22 12.10 -23.10
N ASP A 270 19.93 13.22 -23.12
CA ASP A 270 21.31 13.30 -22.64
C ASP A 270 21.48 13.02 -21.13
N ASN A 271 20.44 13.24 -20.35
CA ASN A 271 20.46 12.97 -18.90
C ASN A 271 20.18 11.49 -18.57
N LEU A 272 19.72 10.68 -19.54
CA LEU A 272 19.40 9.28 -19.31
C LEU A 272 20.72 8.49 -19.17
N ARG A 273 21.02 8.08 -17.93
CA ARG A 273 22.25 7.35 -17.58
C ARG A 273 22.02 5.85 -17.52
N PHE A 274 20.89 5.43 -16.95
CA PHE A 274 20.54 4.04 -16.80
C PHE A 274 19.24 3.75 -17.53
N VAL A 275 19.28 2.84 -18.51
CA VAL A 275 18.11 2.33 -19.21
C VAL A 275 18.22 0.80 -19.35
N ASN A 276 17.10 0.09 -19.18
CA ASN A 276 17.07 -1.37 -19.25
C ASN A 276 15.92 -1.84 -20.12
N PHE A 277 16.23 -2.51 -21.24
CA PHE A 277 15.29 -3.08 -22.20
C PHE A 277 15.27 -4.60 -22.20
N ARG A 278 15.96 -5.28 -21.29
CA ARG A 278 16.01 -6.74 -21.23
C ARG A 278 14.62 -7.36 -21.28
N ASP A 279 14.54 -8.56 -21.81
CA ASP A 279 13.29 -9.33 -21.87
C ASP A 279 12.16 -8.60 -22.61
N ASN A 280 12.49 -7.91 -23.72
CA ASN A 280 11.55 -7.33 -24.68
C ASN A 280 11.73 -7.98 -26.06
N PRO A 281 10.67 -8.16 -26.86
CA PRO A 281 10.76 -8.72 -28.21
C PRO A 281 11.22 -7.68 -29.24
N LEU A 282 12.37 -7.04 -28.99
CA LEU A 282 12.92 -6.05 -29.91
C LEU A 282 13.21 -6.71 -31.27
N THR A 283 12.71 -6.10 -32.37
CA THR A 283 12.75 -6.68 -33.73
C THR A 283 14.12 -6.65 -34.37
N LEU A 284 15.00 -5.76 -33.90
CA LEU A 284 16.37 -5.69 -34.39
C LEU A 284 17.22 -6.71 -33.63
N GLU A 285 17.57 -7.82 -34.31
CA GLU A 285 18.67 -8.66 -33.84
C GLU A 285 19.95 -7.86 -34.01
N MET A 286 20.54 -7.39 -32.93
CA MET A 286 21.87 -6.82 -32.94
C MET A 286 22.83 -7.90 -33.47
N ALA A 287 23.37 -7.69 -34.66
CA ALA A 287 24.30 -8.63 -35.28
C ALA A 287 25.39 -9.00 -34.26
N ALA A 288 25.70 -10.29 -34.23
CA ALA A 288 26.57 -10.99 -33.27
C ALA A 288 28.03 -10.49 -33.29
N ALA A 289 28.24 -9.25 -32.85
CA ALA A 289 29.59 -8.65 -32.76
C ALA A 289 29.99 -8.33 -31.33
N VAL A 290 29.24 -8.81 -30.34
CA VAL A 290 29.56 -8.59 -28.92
C VAL A 290 29.54 -9.97 -28.26
N ASP A 291 30.60 -10.33 -27.56
CA ASP A 291 30.74 -11.58 -26.82
C ASP A 291 29.52 -11.85 -25.90
N GLU A 292 29.18 -13.12 -25.69
CA GLU A 292 27.99 -13.52 -24.92
C GLU A 292 27.91 -12.91 -23.53
N GLU A 293 29.02 -12.48 -22.96
CA GLU A 293 29.08 -11.75 -21.68
C GLU A 293 28.66 -10.27 -21.77
N GLU A 294 28.71 -9.64 -22.95
CA GLU A 294 28.35 -8.23 -23.18
C GLU A 294 26.93 -8.05 -23.78
N ARG A 295 26.13 -9.09 -23.92
CA ARG A 295 24.71 -8.98 -24.29
C ARG A 295 23.86 -8.35 -23.19
N GLU A 296 24.39 -7.35 -22.54
CA GLU A 296 23.64 -6.57 -21.57
C GLU A 296 22.73 -5.60 -22.34
N MET A 297 21.47 -6.02 -22.62
CA MET A 297 20.43 -5.15 -23.24
C MET A 297 20.05 -4.02 -22.30
N PHE A 298 21.05 -3.38 -21.70
CA PHE A 298 20.89 -2.25 -20.82
C PHE A 298 22.07 -1.26 -21.00
N GLY A 299 21.83 -0.07 -20.53
CA GLY A 299 22.75 1.02 -20.68
C GLY A 299 22.45 1.92 -21.89
N ARG A 300 22.95 3.11 -21.81
CA ARG A 300 22.75 4.14 -22.85
C ARG A 300 23.43 3.74 -24.15
N GLU A 301 24.59 3.09 -24.11
CA GLU A 301 25.32 2.64 -25.30
C GLU A 301 24.50 1.67 -26.12
N PHE A 302 23.93 0.65 -25.49
CA PHE A 302 23.04 -0.29 -26.19
C PHE A 302 21.91 0.47 -26.89
N MET A 303 21.22 1.35 -26.20
CA MET A 303 20.11 2.13 -26.74
C MET A 303 20.53 2.95 -27.96
N LEU A 304 21.66 3.65 -27.90
CA LEU A 304 22.15 4.48 -28.99
C LEU A 304 22.54 3.63 -30.21
N THR A 305 23.25 2.54 -30.00
CA THR A 305 23.64 1.59 -31.08
C THR A 305 22.41 1.00 -31.73
N TYR A 306 21.41 0.57 -30.94
CA TYR A 306 20.16 0.05 -31.48
C TYR A 306 19.44 1.08 -32.38
N ILE A 307 19.29 2.32 -31.94
CA ILE A 307 18.62 3.39 -32.70
C ILE A 307 19.38 3.69 -34.00
N GLN A 308 20.72 3.70 -33.96
CA GLN A 308 21.55 3.93 -35.14
C GLN A 308 21.40 2.80 -36.19
N GLU A 309 21.41 1.54 -35.77
CA GLU A 309 21.22 0.41 -36.65
C GLU A 309 19.79 0.33 -37.21
N ALA A 310 18.77 0.63 -36.40
CA ALA A 310 17.38 0.71 -36.86
C ALA A 310 17.23 1.77 -37.97
N ARG A 311 17.86 2.92 -37.81
CA ARG A 311 17.88 4.00 -38.81
C ARG A 311 18.58 3.59 -40.09
N LYS A 312 19.70 2.84 -40.02
CA LYS A 312 20.45 2.35 -41.14
C LYS A 312 19.60 1.39 -42.00
N ARG A 313 18.94 0.41 -41.34
CA ARG A 313 18.05 -0.54 -42.04
C ARG A 313 16.88 0.16 -42.73
N ALA A 314 16.24 1.12 -42.06
CA ALA A 314 15.16 1.88 -42.64
C ALA A 314 15.59 2.67 -43.91
N LEU A 315 16.85 3.11 -43.99
CA LEU A 315 17.42 3.75 -45.16
C LEU A 315 17.72 2.72 -46.31
N ASP A 316 18.21 1.54 -45.91
CA ASP A 316 18.54 0.46 -46.87
C ASP A 316 17.27 -0.15 -47.48
N GLU A 317 16.16 -0.23 -46.74
CA GLU A 317 14.86 -0.69 -47.22
C GLU A 317 14.13 0.35 -48.09
N ALA A 318 14.48 1.64 -47.98
CA ALA A 318 13.90 2.72 -48.77
C ALA A 318 14.62 2.95 -50.11
N ASN A 319 15.80 2.37 -50.34
CA ASN A 319 16.59 2.40 -51.56
C ASN A 319 16.42 1.10 -52.38
#